data_2ad9dd7e5cfa8b48544c667db19f55fe
#
_entry.id   2ad9dd7e5cfa8b48544c667db19f55fe
#
_cell.length_a   1.000
_cell.length_b   1.000
_cell.length_c   1.000
_cell.angle_alpha   90.00
_cell.angle_beta   90.00
_cell.angle_gamma   90.00
#
_symmetry.space_group_name_H-M   'P 1'
#
loop_
_entity.id
_entity.type
_entity.pdbx_description
1 polymer ?
#
loop_
_entity_poly.entity_id
_entity_poly.type
_entity_poly.pdbx_seq_one_letter_code
_entity_poly.pdbx_strand_id
1 'polypeptide(L)'
;PKYYGINYRSYPIGTKVETFSVELVEQNKDKILYVDSLLRNYPSYEKGTLLTESKELFSKDSLSVTLPEGTNAVRLLSINIQVDSVHYEQAMREQIIKMSFDGVETVTVPLSDFSGAGMGARKSDSWYISADGKGHVLSRWVMPYQSNAVFKLVNLSSTIVKADIEIRVDDWKWDERSLYFHSSWRQENGIHVEANPDNDAACIDWNFTTLNGRGVYKGDVLSLFNHTLAWYGEGDEKIWVDDDKDFPSHFGTGTEDYYNCSWAPVIPFYTPFGGATRADAETSIGYNTFFRTRSLDQIPFNRHLRFDIEMLSWISGEVDYAATVYWYGDLNAKAENSTLIEEATRPLLPQPADPAAYKIATNAIEFEKLTPTAKSEELFTDGQGMLTFSKGKWSGSK
;
A
#
# COMPACT_ATOMS: atom_id res chain seq x y z
N PRO A 1 -23.07 13.83 -1.22
CA PRO A 1 -21.68 14.19 -1.42
C PRO A 1 -21.55 15.25 -2.52
N LYS A 2 -20.53 16.10 -2.45
CA LYS A 2 -20.20 17.05 -3.53
C LYS A 2 -19.34 16.39 -4.60
N TYR A 3 -18.54 15.42 -4.21
CA TYR A 3 -17.61 14.70 -5.05
C TYR A 3 -17.84 13.20 -4.89
N TYR A 4 -17.70 12.45 -5.98
CA TYR A 4 -17.78 10.99 -5.96
C TYR A 4 -17.06 10.41 -7.19
N GLY A 5 -16.45 9.25 -7.03
CA GLY A 5 -15.90 8.45 -8.12
C GLY A 5 -16.69 7.16 -8.29
N ILE A 6 -16.97 6.77 -9.51
CA ILE A 6 -17.64 5.51 -9.83
C ILE A 6 -16.74 4.72 -10.76
N ASN A 7 -16.20 3.64 -10.25
CA ASN A 7 -15.48 2.65 -11.06
C ASN A 7 -16.42 1.49 -11.40
N TYR A 8 -16.33 0.98 -12.61
CA TYR A 8 -17.13 -0.16 -13.04
C TYR A 8 -16.30 -1.14 -13.84
N ARG A 9 -16.78 -2.37 -13.91
CA ARG A 9 -16.19 -3.42 -14.73
C ARG A 9 -17.17 -3.81 -15.82
N SER A 10 -16.72 -3.75 -17.07
CA SER A 10 -17.44 -4.28 -18.21
C SER A 10 -17.20 -5.78 -18.34
N TYR A 11 -18.21 -6.51 -18.73
CA TYR A 11 -18.13 -7.94 -19.05
C TYR A 11 -18.45 -8.17 -20.53
N PRO A 12 -17.94 -9.25 -21.16
CA PRO A 12 -18.31 -9.60 -22.51
C PRO A 12 -19.82 -9.71 -22.70
N ILE A 13 -20.31 -9.34 -23.89
CA ILE A 13 -21.73 -9.43 -24.23
C ILE A 13 -22.21 -10.86 -24.02
N GLY A 14 -23.36 -11.02 -23.36
CA GLY A 14 -23.95 -12.33 -23.03
C GLY A 14 -23.51 -12.92 -21.70
N THR A 15 -22.59 -12.26 -20.96
CA THR A 15 -22.29 -12.66 -19.59
C THR A 15 -23.54 -12.55 -18.72
N LYS A 16 -23.90 -13.64 -18.04
CA LYS A 16 -25.02 -13.62 -17.09
C LYS A 16 -24.60 -12.84 -15.84
N VAL A 17 -25.28 -11.76 -15.56
CA VAL A 17 -25.14 -10.96 -14.34
C VAL A 17 -26.49 -10.89 -13.65
N GLU A 18 -26.46 -10.87 -12.32
CA GLU A 18 -27.64 -10.62 -11.51
C GLU A 18 -27.66 -9.13 -11.16
N THR A 19 -28.76 -8.47 -11.50
CA THR A 19 -28.93 -7.05 -11.18
C THR A 19 -29.07 -6.87 -9.68
N PHE A 20 -28.36 -5.91 -9.12
CA PHE A 20 -28.47 -5.57 -7.70
C PHE A 20 -29.90 -5.23 -7.31
N SER A 21 -30.35 -5.77 -6.19
CA SER A 21 -31.60 -5.38 -5.54
C SER A 21 -31.45 -5.38 -4.02
N VAL A 22 -32.34 -4.66 -3.33
CA VAL A 22 -32.36 -4.64 -1.85
C VAL A 22 -32.66 -6.03 -1.29
N GLU A 23 -33.49 -6.81 -1.99
CA GLU A 23 -33.82 -8.18 -1.60
C GLU A 23 -32.59 -9.09 -1.60
N LEU A 24 -31.64 -8.90 -2.53
CA LEU A 24 -30.37 -9.63 -2.53
C LEU A 24 -29.52 -9.31 -1.29
N VAL A 25 -29.54 -8.07 -0.80
CA VAL A 25 -28.86 -7.69 0.44
C VAL A 25 -29.44 -8.47 1.61
N GLU A 26 -30.76 -8.47 1.76
CA GLU A 26 -31.44 -9.22 2.85
C GLU A 26 -31.18 -10.73 2.77
N GLN A 27 -31.23 -11.31 1.57
CA GLN A 27 -30.95 -12.73 1.35
C GLN A 27 -29.50 -13.12 1.68
N ASN A 28 -28.56 -12.19 1.59
CA ASN A 28 -27.13 -12.40 1.85
C ASN A 28 -26.67 -11.76 3.17
N LYS A 29 -27.56 -11.33 4.04
CA LYS A 29 -27.23 -10.62 5.27
C LYS A 29 -26.19 -11.33 6.13
N ASP A 30 -26.31 -12.63 6.35
CA ASP A 30 -25.34 -13.39 7.16
C ASP A 30 -23.95 -13.41 6.52
N LYS A 31 -23.89 -13.53 5.18
CA LYS A 31 -22.63 -13.44 4.44
C LYS A 31 -22.00 -12.05 4.55
N ILE A 32 -22.80 -11.01 4.45
CA ILE A 32 -22.34 -9.61 4.61
C ILE A 32 -21.77 -9.40 6.00
N LEU A 33 -22.48 -9.82 7.06
CA LEU A 33 -22.01 -9.71 8.44
C LEU A 33 -20.74 -10.54 8.67
N TYR A 34 -20.65 -11.72 8.09
CA TYR A 34 -19.42 -12.53 8.16
C TYR A 34 -18.23 -11.83 7.50
N VAL A 35 -18.41 -11.29 6.30
CA VAL A 35 -17.34 -10.53 5.60
C VAL A 35 -16.97 -9.27 6.39
N ASP A 36 -17.95 -8.52 6.91
CA ASP A 36 -17.69 -7.36 7.77
C ASP A 36 -16.85 -7.73 8.99
N SER A 37 -17.18 -8.86 9.64
CA SER A 37 -16.40 -9.34 10.78
C SER A 37 -14.93 -9.67 10.42
N LEU A 38 -14.69 -10.23 9.23
CA LEU A 38 -13.34 -10.51 8.74
C LEU A 38 -12.57 -9.22 8.42
N LEU A 39 -13.25 -8.21 7.84
CA LEU A 39 -12.64 -6.93 7.51
C LEU A 39 -12.30 -6.09 8.75
N ARG A 40 -12.98 -6.31 9.86
CA ARG A 40 -12.67 -5.67 11.16
C ARG A 40 -11.58 -6.42 11.94
N ASN A 41 -11.47 -7.73 11.73
CA ASN A 41 -10.54 -8.60 12.45
C ASN A 41 -9.89 -9.52 11.42
N TYR A 42 -8.76 -9.10 10.88
CA TYR A 42 -8.08 -9.87 9.83
C TYR A 42 -7.70 -11.26 10.31
N PRO A 43 -8.07 -12.30 9.56
CA PRO A 43 -7.84 -13.67 9.99
C PRO A 43 -6.34 -13.99 10.04
N SER A 44 -5.92 -14.65 11.11
CA SER A 44 -4.64 -15.33 11.19
C SER A 44 -4.70 -16.66 10.42
N TYR A 45 -3.61 -17.04 9.78
CA TYR A 45 -3.47 -18.35 9.15
C TYR A 45 -2.59 -19.26 10.00
N GLU A 46 -3.17 -20.32 10.54
CA GLU A 46 -2.48 -21.20 11.51
C GLU A 46 -2.18 -22.61 10.96
N LYS A 47 -2.68 -22.91 9.75
CA LYS A 47 -2.47 -24.22 9.10
C LYS A 47 -1.11 -24.29 8.42
N GLY A 48 -0.74 -25.50 7.99
CA GLY A 48 0.48 -25.76 7.24
C GLY A 48 1.74 -25.80 8.11
N THR A 49 2.88 -25.78 7.46
CA THR A 49 4.21 -25.82 8.07
C THR A 49 4.65 -24.42 8.48
N LEU A 50 5.09 -24.27 9.73
CA LEU A 50 5.73 -23.05 10.23
C LEU A 50 7.24 -23.21 10.15
N LEU A 51 7.90 -22.27 9.47
CA LEU A 51 9.35 -22.12 9.42
C LEU A 51 9.73 -20.89 10.23
N THR A 52 10.75 -20.99 11.05
CA THR A 52 11.23 -19.89 11.89
C THR A 52 12.74 -19.78 11.78
N GLU A 53 13.25 -18.58 11.64
CA GLU A 53 14.67 -18.28 11.65
C GLU A 53 14.93 -16.98 12.41
N SER A 54 16.08 -16.93 13.10
CA SER A 54 16.53 -15.74 13.85
C SER A 54 18.01 -15.53 13.63
N LYS A 55 18.41 -14.30 13.30
CA LYS A 55 19.80 -13.96 13.06
C LYS A 55 20.10 -12.49 13.38
N GLU A 56 21.28 -12.23 13.96
CA GLU A 56 21.89 -10.90 13.92
C GLU A 56 22.52 -10.68 12.53
N LEU A 57 22.13 -9.61 11.87
CA LEU A 57 22.60 -9.25 10.54
C LEU A 57 23.52 -8.02 10.63
N PHE A 58 24.77 -8.23 10.31
CA PHE A 58 25.71 -7.13 10.08
C PHE A 58 25.46 -6.49 8.71
N SER A 59 26.14 -5.39 8.44
CA SER A 59 26.03 -4.71 7.14
C SER A 59 26.34 -5.69 6.00
N LYS A 60 25.46 -5.74 5.01
CA LYS A 60 25.50 -6.64 3.83
C LYS A 60 25.28 -8.13 4.14
N ASP A 61 25.01 -8.49 5.38
CA ASP A 61 24.57 -9.84 5.74
C ASP A 61 23.16 -10.13 5.24
N SER A 62 22.85 -11.41 5.18
CA SER A 62 21.48 -11.86 4.88
C SER A 62 21.06 -13.06 5.73
N LEU A 63 19.75 -13.19 5.90
CA LEU A 63 19.07 -14.37 6.40
C LEU A 63 18.27 -14.97 5.24
N SER A 64 18.39 -16.29 5.04
CA SER A 64 17.66 -16.99 3.96
C SER A 64 16.87 -18.16 4.54
N VAL A 65 15.64 -18.34 4.07
CA VAL A 65 14.76 -19.46 4.42
C VAL A 65 14.37 -20.17 3.13
N THR A 66 14.76 -21.44 3.02
CA THR A 66 14.31 -22.31 1.92
C THR A 66 12.96 -22.91 2.32
N LEU A 67 11.96 -22.74 1.48
CA LEU A 67 10.60 -23.21 1.72
C LEU A 67 10.42 -24.67 1.26
N PRO A 68 9.41 -25.40 1.76
CA PRO A 68 9.13 -26.78 1.37
C PRO A 68 9.02 -26.95 -0.16
N GLU A 69 9.62 -28.01 -0.68
CA GLU A 69 9.49 -28.37 -2.09
C GLU A 69 8.07 -28.82 -2.44
N GLY A 70 7.72 -28.67 -3.71
CA GLY A 70 6.41 -29.06 -4.24
C GLY A 70 5.46 -27.88 -4.41
N THR A 71 4.22 -28.19 -4.78
CA THR A 71 3.21 -27.18 -5.07
C THR A 71 2.58 -26.66 -3.79
N ASN A 72 3.01 -25.48 -3.37
CA ASN A 72 2.64 -24.86 -2.11
C ASN A 72 2.33 -23.37 -2.28
N ALA A 73 1.92 -22.72 -1.20
CA ALA A 73 1.81 -21.26 -1.11
C ALA A 73 2.27 -20.75 0.24
N VAL A 74 3.01 -19.65 0.26
CA VAL A 74 3.17 -18.85 1.49
C VAL A 74 1.80 -18.28 1.85
N ARG A 75 1.41 -18.45 3.11
CA ARG A 75 0.12 -18.00 3.66
C ARG A 75 0.27 -16.85 4.65
N LEU A 76 1.43 -16.78 5.27
CA LEU A 76 1.80 -15.76 6.24
C LEU A 76 3.31 -15.57 6.19
N LEU A 77 3.74 -14.33 6.21
CA LEU A 77 5.13 -13.94 6.40
C LEU A 77 5.18 -12.90 7.52
N SER A 78 5.81 -13.23 8.62
CA SER A 78 6.06 -12.35 9.75
C SER A 78 7.54 -12.02 9.83
N ILE A 79 7.87 -10.75 9.90
CA ILE A 79 9.23 -10.23 10.00
C ILE A 79 9.27 -9.29 11.19
N ASN A 80 10.20 -9.54 12.12
CA ASN A 80 10.42 -8.63 13.24
C ASN A 80 11.89 -8.18 13.24
N ILE A 81 12.09 -6.87 13.12
CA ILE A 81 13.40 -6.22 13.12
C ILE A 81 13.59 -5.49 14.42
N GLN A 82 14.62 -5.86 15.16
CA GLN A 82 15.04 -5.19 16.38
C GLN A 82 16.25 -4.33 16.07
N VAL A 83 16.12 -3.04 16.27
CA VAL A 83 17.15 -2.02 16.08
C VAL A 83 16.87 -0.88 17.07
N ASP A 84 17.88 -0.09 17.41
CA ASP A 84 17.66 1.06 18.28
C ASP A 84 16.76 2.13 17.63
N SER A 85 16.07 2.89 18.46
CA SER A 85 15.04 3.84 18.00
C SER A 85 15.61 5.01 17.17
N VAL A 86 16.88 5.32 17.32
CA VAL A 86 17.53 6.44 16.58
C VAL A 86 17.75 6.04 15.12
N HIS A 87 18.05 4.77 14.86
CA HIS A 87 18.29 4.25 13.52
C HIS A 87 17.07 3.58 12.88
N TYR A 88 15.96 3.49 13.61
CA TYR A 88 14.80 2.68 13.22
C TYR A 88 14.30 2.96 11.80
N GLU A 89 13.95 4.19 11.48
CA GLU A 89 13.32 4.53 10.20
C GLU A 89 14.26 4.22 9.02
N GLN A 90 15.52 4.59 9.15
CA GLN A 90 16.53 4.31 8.12
C GLN A 90 16.82 2.82 8.01
N ALA A 91 17.02 2.13 9.13
CA ALA A 91 17.31 0.70 9.13
C ALA A 91 16.17 -0.12 8.52
N MET A 92 14.90 0.22 8.81
CA MET A 92 13.75 -0.46 8.20
C MET A 92 13.68 -0.27 6.68
N ARG A 93 14.11 0.90 6.18
CA ARG A 93 14.23 1.17 4.75
C ARG A 93 15.31 0.34 4.08
N GLU A 94 16.40 0.10 4.79
CA GLU A 94 17.59 -0.62 4.30
C GLU A 94 17.52 -2.14 4.51
N GLN A 95 16.45 -2.66 5.10
CA GLN A 95 16.14 -4.10 5.08
C GLN A 95 15.45 -4.45 3.75
N ILE A 96 16.05 -5.32 2.97
CA ILE A 96 15.54 -5.68 1.64
C ILE A 96 14.97 -7.08 1.66
N ILE A 97 13.69 -7.18 1.30
CA ILE A 97 13.02 -8.46 1.04
C ILE A 97 13.33 -8.88 -0.39
N LYS A 98 13.76 -10.13 -0.53
CA LYS A 98 13.88 -10.82 -1.81
C LYS A 98 13.15 -12.16 -1.72
N MET A 99 12.36 -12.47 -2.76
CA MET A 99 11.74 -13.79 -2.85
C MET A 99 11.90 -14.33 -4.27
N SER A 100 12.28 -15.59 -4.34
CA SER A 100 12.35 -16.34 -5.59
C SER A 100 11.35 -17.48 -5.54
N PHE A 101 10.61 -17.66 -6.63
CA PHE A 101 9.71 -18.78 -6.84
C PHE A 101 10.13 -19.53 -8.10
N ASP A 102 10.23 -20.83 -8.02
CA ASP A 102 10.62 -21.72 -9.12
C ASP A 102 11.88 -21.24 -9.88
N GLY A 103 12.87 -20.72 -9.12
CA GLY A 103 14.16 -20.24 -9.63
C GLY A 103 14.17 -18.81 -10.18
N VAL A 104 13.04 -18.08 -10.15
CA VAL A 104 12.97 -16.69 -10.61
C VAL A 104 12.72 -15.75 -9.44
N GLU A 105 13.55 -14.71 -9.29
CA GLU A 105 13.33 -13.64 -8.30
C GLU A 105 12.19 -12.73 -8.78
N THR A 106 11.08 -12.73 -8.06
CA THR A 106 9.87 -11.96 -8.39
C THR A 106 9.57 -10.85 -7.39
N VAL A 107 10.27 -10.83 -6.26
CA VAL A 107 10.15 -9.81 -5.22
C VAL A 107 11.52 -9.26 -4.88
N THR A 108 11.69 -7.94 -5.00
CA THR A 108 12.87 -7.21 -4.52
C THR A 108 12.42 -5.80 -4.11
N VAL A 109 12.27 -5.58 -2.80
CA VAL A 109 11.67 -4.36 -2.26
C VAL A 109 12.23 -4.03 -0.87
N PRO A 110 12.33 -2.75 -0.48
CA PRO A 110 12.57 -2.36 0.91
C PRO A 110 11.43 -2.81 1.82
N LEU A 111 11.77 -3.32 3.00
CA LEU A 111 10.78 -3.81 3.99
C LEU A 111 9.80 -2.72 4.41
N SER A 112 10.28 -1.49 4.63
CA SER A 112 9.43 -0.36 5.00
C SER A 112 8.35 -0.10 3.95
N ASP A 113 8.74 -0.08 2.68
CA ASP A 113 7.84 0.18 1.55
C ASP A 113 6.91 -1.01 1.29
N PHE A 114 7.43 -2.23 1.42
CA PHE A 114 6.61 -3.43 1.32
C PHE A 114 5.53 -3.50 2.41
N SER A 115 5.78 -2.93 3.57
CA SER A 115 4.85 -3.00 4.72
C SER A 115 3.57 -2.19 4.58
N GLY A 116 3.42 -1.38 3.53
CA GLY A 116 2.34 -0.39 3.40
C GLY A 116 2.52 0.85 4.27
N ALA A 117 3.58 0.87 5.08
CA ALA A 117 3.91 1.98 5.97
C ALA A 117 4.92 2.96 5.34
N GLY A 118 5.54 2.57 4.23
CA GLY A 118 6.47 3.40 3.47
C GLY A 118 7.72 3.84 4.23
N MET A 119 8.32 4.91 3.77
CA MET A 119 9.50 5.48 4.42
C MET A 119 9.25 5.73 5.91
N GLY A 120 10.14 5.18 6.77
CA GLY A 120 10.01 5.25 8.21
C GLY A 120 9.21 4.13 8.85
N ALA A 121 8.64 3.23 8.08
CA ALA A 121 7.93 2.04 8.55
C ALA A 121 6.97 2.34 9.72
N ARG A 122 6.15 3.38 9.58
CA ARG A 122 5.13 3.76 10.57
C ARG A 122 4.06 2.67 10.69
N LYS A 123 3.13 2.85 11.60
CA LYS A 123 2.03 1.89 11.76
C LYS A 123 1.14 1.86 10.52
N SER A 124 0.85 0.65 10.04
CA SER A 124 -0.16 0.37 9.02
C SER A 124 -0.97 -0.85 9.41
N ASP A 125 -2.22 -0.92 8.99
CA ASP A 125 -3.06 -2.10 9.21
C ASP A 125 -4.06 -2.24 8.08
N SER A 126 -3.93 -3.31 7.30
CA SER A 126 -4.76 -3.57 6.13
C SER A 126 -5.03 -5.06 5.97
N TRP A 127 -5.90 -5.42 5.04
CA TRP A 127 -6.24 -6.81 4.76
C TRP A 127 -5.01 -7.67 4.41
N TYR A 128 -4.10 -7.15 3.58
CA TYR A 128 -2.97 -7.93 3.09
C TYR A 128 -1.70 -7.75 3.92
N ILE A 129 -1.54 -6.62 4.61
CA ILE A 129 -0.29 -6.32 5.28
C ILE A 129 -0.52 -5.39 6.47
N SER A 130 0.26 -5.58 7.52
CA SER A 130 0.23 -4.75 8.71
C SER A 130 1.65 -4.49 9.22
N ALA A 131 1.89 -3.31 9.76
CA ALA A 131 3.10 -2.95 10.48
C ALA A 131 2.73 -2.29 11.80
N ASP A 132 3.46 -2.61 12.87
CA ASP A 132 3.20 -2.05 14.21
C ASP A 132 3.88 -0.70 14.46
N GLY A 133 4.77 -0.28 13.55
CA GLY A 133 5.61 0.91 13.71
C GLY A 133 6.75 0.74 14.72
N LYS A 134 7.10 -0.51 15.08
CA LYS A 134 8.14 -0.86 16.07
C LYS A 134 9.06 -1.97 15.60
N GLY A 135 8.94 -2.40 14.34
CA GLY A 135 9.78 -3.41 13.72
C GLY A 135 9.04 -4.66 13.24
N HIS A 136 7.81 -4.89 13.70
CA HIS A 136 7.04 -6.05 13.28
C HIS A 136 6.19 -5.74 12.05
N VAL A 137 6.38 -6.55 10.99
CA VAL A 137 5.62 -6.52 9.74
C VAL A 137 5.01 -7.90 9.52
N LEU A 138 3.71 -7.93 9.24
CA LEU A 138 2.94 -9.14 8.98
C LEU A 138 2.31 -9.05 7.59
N SER A 139 2.71 -9.95 6.68
CA SER A 139 2.14 -10.07 5.34
C SER A 139 1.21 -11.29 5.26
N ARG A 140 0.02 -11.06 4.73
CA ARG A 140 -1.03 -12.06 4.44
C ARG A 140 -1.21 -12.28 2.94
N TRP A 141 -0.29 -11.78 2.11
CA TRP A 141 -0.26 -12.08 0.70
C TRP A 141 -0.11 -13.59 0.49
N VAL A 142 -0.99 -14.19 -0.29
CA VAL A 142 -0.87 -15.60 -0.67
C VAL A 142 0.09 -15.70 -1.84
N MET A 143 1.20 -16.43 -1.67
CA MET A 143 2.27 -16.47 -2.67
C MET A 143 2.48 -17.92 -3.15
N PRO A 144 1.76 -18.37 -4.20
CA PRO A 144 1.85 -19.73 -4.72
C PRO A 144 3.15 -19.99 -5.47
N TYR A 145 3.64 -21.23 -5.43
CA TYR A 145 4.73 -21.75 -6.25
C TYR A 145 4.54 -23.23 -6.56
N GLN A 146 5.25 -23.77 -7.57
CA GLN A 146 5.05 -25.15 -8.03
C GLN A 146 6.13 -26.11 -7.52
N SER A 147 7.36 -25.67 -7.39
CA SER A 147 8.50 -26.56 -7.10
C SER A 147 9.29 -26.12 -5.88
N ASN A 148 9.72 -24.88 -5.86
CA ASN A 148 10.60 -24.36 -4.80
C ASN A 148 10.40 -22.87 -4.61
N ALA A 149 10.70 -22.40 -3.40
CA ALA A 149 10.76 -20.98 -3.11
C ALA A 149 11.81 -20.68 -2.06
N VAL A 150 12.38 -19.48 -2.14
CA VAL A 150 13.37 -18.98 -1.18
C VAL A 150 12.97 -17.58 -0.76
N PHE A 151 12.86 -17.36 0.55
CA PHE A 151 12.81 -16.03 1.14
C PHE A 151 14.22 -15.60 1.56
N LYS A 152 14.55 -14.34 1.34
CA LYS A 152 15.79 -13.74 1.79
C LYS A 152 15.55 -12.34 2.32
N LEU A 153 16.11 -12.04 3.49
CA LEU A 153 16.20 -10.68 4.04
C LEU A 153 17.65 -10.24 3.99
N VAL A 154 17.94 -9.08 3.40
CA VAL A 154 19.29 -8.51 3.28
C VAL A 154 19.36 -7.23 4.08
N ASN A 155 20.33 -7.09 4.97
CA ASN A 155 20.61 -5.85 5.67
C ASN A 155 21.62 -5.00 4.87
N LEU A 156 21.15 -3.95 4.21
CA LEU A 156 22.03 -2.98 3.54
C LEU A 156 22.48 -1.84 4.46
N SER A 157 21.91 -1.74 5.67
CA SER A 157 22.27 -0.69 6.62
C SER A 157 23.69 -0.86 7.18
N SER A 158 24.24 0.22 7.69
CA SER A 158 25.46 0.17 8.50
C SER A 158 25.22 -0.29 9.94
N THR A 159 23.95 -0.39 10.34
CA THR A 159 23.53 -0.76 11.70
C THR A 159 23.30 -2.26 11.79
N ILE A 160 23.76 -2.88 12.89
CA ILE A 160 23.45 -4.28 13.19
C ILE A 160 21.97 -4.34 13.57
N VAL A 161 21.25 -5.27 12.95
CA VAL A 161 19.86 -5.54 13.26
C VAL A 161 19.68 -7.00 13.68
N LYS A 162 18.78 -7.29 14.60
CA LYS A 162 18.32 -8.65 14.84
C LYS A 162 17.03 -8.87 14.08
N ALA A 163 16.99 -9.87 13.23
CA ALA A 163 15.85 -10.27 12.43
C ALA A 163 15.29 -11.60 12.91
N ASP A 164 14.00 -11.63 13.24
CA ASP A 164 13.24 -12.84 13.53
C ASP A 164 12.20 -13.01 12.42
N ILE A 165 12.18 -14.19 11.78
CA ILE A 165 11.33 -14.48 10.61
C ILE A 165 10.45 -15.69 10.92
N GLU A 166 9.16 -15.58 10.60
CA GLU A 166 8.22 -16.70 10.61
C GLU A 166 7.51 -16.78 9.26
N ILE A 167 7.51 -17.95 8.64
CA ILE A 167 6.83 -18.19 7.37
C ILE A 167 5.91 -19.39 7.51
N ARG A 168 4.63 -19.21 7.21
CA ARG A 168 3.69 -20.33 7.10
C ARG A 168 3.46 -20.69 5.65
N VAL A 169 3.64 -21.97 5.36
CA VAL A 169 3.48 -22.56 4.02
C VAL A 169 2.47 -23.69 4.11
N ASP A 170 1.54 -23.74 3.18
CA ASP A 170 0.53 -24.78 3.09
C ASP A 170 0.32 -25.21 1.65
N ASP A 171 -0.25 -26.40 1.45
CA ASP A 171 -0.54 -26.97 0.14
C ASP A 171 -1.31 -25.98 -0.75
N TRP A 172 -0.97 -25.95 -2.01
CA TRP A 172 -1.67 -25.19 -3.04
C TRP A 172 -2.10 -26.09 -4.19
N LYS A 173 -3.35 -25.98 -4.61
CA LYS A 173 -3.80 -26.64 -5.81
C LYS A 173 -3.57 -25.72 -7.01
N TRP A 174 -2.51 -25.98 -7.73
CA TRP A 174 -2.20 -25.22 -8.95
C TRP A 174 -3.20 -25.52 -10.08
N ASP A 175 -3.72 -24.49 -10.73
CA ASP A 175 -4.58 -24.55 -11.90
C ASP A 175 -4.26 -23.38 -12.87
N GLU A 176 -4.98 -23.25 -13.97
CA GLU A 176 -4.77 -22.23 -15.00
C GLU A 176 -4.99 -20.79 -14.50
N ARG A 177 -5.60 -20.60 -13.34
CA ARG A 177 -5.82 -19.30 -12.70
C ARG A 177 -4.70 -18.95 -11.72
N SER A 178 -3.87 -19.92 -11.38
CA SER A 178 -2.78 -19.71 -10.45
C SER A 178 -1.69 -18.84 -11.08
N LEU A 179 -1.21 -17.87 -10.31
CA LEU A 179 -0.18 -16.91 -10.70
C LEU A 179 0.83 -16.78 -9.57
N TYR A 180 2.05 -16.39 -9.90
CA TYR A 180 3.10 -16.08 -8.93
C TYR A 180 2.90 -14.67 -8.37
N PHE A 181 3.28 -14.48 -7.13
CA PHE A 181 3.31 -13.16 -6.51
C PHE A 181 4.57 -12.40 -6.93
N HIS A 182 4.39 -11.14 -7.28
CA HIS A 182 5.44 -10.21 -7.63
C HIS A 182 5.33 -8.94 -6.81
N SER A 183 6.46 -8.34 -6.51
CA SER A 183 6.52 -6.98 -5.98
C SER A 183 7.82 -6.31 -6.43
N SER A 184 7.70 -5.10 -6.92
CA SER A 184 8.82 -4.29 -7.38
C SER A 184 8.78 -2.90 -6.76
N TRP A 185 9.94 -2.25 -6.77
CA TRP A 185 10.13 -0.94 -6.17
C TRP A 185 10.81 0.01 -7.14
N ARG A 186 10.32 1.26 -7.15
CA ARG A 186 10.90 2.35 -7.91
C ARG A 186 11.04 3.59 -7.04
N GLN A 187 12.17 4.29 -7.15
CA GLN A 187 12.40 5.58 -6.51
C GLN A 187 12.97 6.57 -7.51
N GLU A 188 12.53 7.82 -7.41
CA GLU A 188 13.10 8.95 -8.13
C GLU A 188 13.02 10.19 -7.22
N ASN A 189 14.06 11.02 -7.24
CA ASN A 189 14.15 12.21 -6.40
C ASN A 189 14.22 13.47 -7.27
N GLY A 190 13.73 14.59 -6.75
CA GLY A 190 13.74 15.87 -7.45
C GLY A 190 12.82 15.90 -8.68
N ILE A 191 11.69 15.18 -8.61
CA ILE A 191 10.69 15.20 -9.66
C ILE A 191 9.98 16.54 -9.62
N HIS A 192 9.98 17.25 -10.75
CA HIS A 192 9.27 18.52 -10.88
C HIS A 192 7.76 18.30 -10.82
N VAL A 193 7.07 19.14 -10.03
CA VAL A 193 5.60 19.25 -10.01
C VAL A 193 5.19 20.65 -10.47
N GLU A 194 4.22 20.72 -11.37
CA GLU A 194 3.77 21.97 -11.98
C GLU A 194 2.49 22.47 -11.32
N ALA A 195 2.40 23.79 -11.11
CA ALA A 195 1.23 24.45 -10.50
C ALA A 195 0.23 25.00 -11.51
N ASN A 196 0.56 25.00 -12.78
CA ASN A 196 -0.30 25.62 -13.80
C ASN A 196 -0.95 24.56 -14.70
N PRO A 197 -2.21 24.18 -14.45
CA PRO A 197 -2.92 23.22 -15.27
C PRO A 197 -3.13 23.69 -16.72
N ASP A 198 -3.07 25.01 -16.99
CA ASP A 198 -3.16 25.55 -18.35
C ASP A 198 -1.84 25.39 -19.13
N ASN A 199 -0.79 24.91 -18.47
CA ASN A 199 0.52 24.65 -19.08
C ASN A 199 0.76 23.16 -19.24
N ASP A 200 -0.10 22.46 -19.95
CA ASP A 200 -0.04 21.01 -20.16
C ASP A 200 1.36 20.52 -20.64
N ALA A 201 2.10 21.38 -21.35
CA ALA A 201 3.44 21.03 -21.82
C ALA A 201 4.49 20.90 -20.69
N ALA A 202 4.21 21.46 -19.51
CA ALA A 202 5.11 21.39 -18.35
C ALA A 202 4.70 20.29 -17.35
N CYS A 203 3.46 19.84 -17.39
CA CYS A 203 3.00 18.69 -16.61
C CYS A 203 3.55 17.40 -17.24
N ILE A 204 4.18 16.57 -16.44
CA ILE A 204 4.69 15.26 -16.86
C ILE A 204 3.87 14.16 -16.19
N ASP A 205 3.76 13.02 -16.87
CA ASP A 205 3.28 11.79 -16.27
C ASP A 205 4.47 11.02 -15.68
N TRP A 206 4.54 10.92 -14.37
CA TRP A 206 5.55 10.08 -13.72
C TRP A 206 5.11 8.61 -13.81
N ASN A 207 5.92 7.79 -14.47
CA ASN A 207 5.61 6.37 -14.59
C ASN A 207 5.79 5.67 -13.24
N PHE A 208 4.69 5.26 -12.65
CA PHE A 208 4.65 4.53 -11.38
C PHE A 208 5.18 3.11 -11.54
N THR A 209 4.69 2.41 -12.55
CA THR A 209 5.15 1.08 -12.96
C THR A 209 4.73 0.75 -14.38
N THR A 210 5.49 -0.11 -15.03
CA THR A 210 5.14 -0.75 -16.30
C THR A 210 5.33 -2.26 -16.15
N LEU A 211 4.24 -3.02 -16.28
CA LEU A 211 4.22 -4.47 -16.14
C LEU A 211 4.05 -5.13 -17.49
N ASN A 212 4.91 -6.09 -17.83
CA ASN A 212 4.86 -6.86 -19.07
C ASN A 212 4.64 -8.34 -18.79
N GLY A 213 3.76 -8.97 -19.56
CA GLY A 213 3.29 -10.33 -19.38
C GLY A 213 1.82 -10.38 -18.98
N ARG A 214 1.30 -11.56 -18.69
CA ARG A 214 -0.06 -11.72 -18.15
C ARG A 214 -0.06 -11.59 -16.64
N GLY A 215 -1.02 -10.85 -16.10
CA GLY A 215 -1.11 -10.68 -14.66
C GLY A 215 -2.37 -10.00 -14.16
N VAL A 216 -2.35 -9.69 -12.86
CA VAL A 216 -3.40 -8.97 -12.14
C VAL A 216 -2.75 -7.99 -11.18
N TYR A 217 -2.95 -6.71 -11.42
CA TYR A 217 -2.49 -5.65 -10.54
C TYR A 217 -3.34 -5.62 -9.26
N LYS A 218 -2.65 -5.60 -8.11
CA LYS A 218 -3.29 -5.77 -6.80
C LYS A 218 -3.13 -4.55 -5.90
N GLY A 219 -2.33 -3.58 -6.30
CA GLY A 219 -2.17 -2.34 -5.53
C GLY A 219 -0.75 -1.88 -5.39
N ASP A 220 -0.59 -0.87 -4.56
CA ASP A 220 0.65 -0.11 -4.44
C ASP A 220 0.78 0.61 -3.10
N VAL A 221 1.98 1.12 -2.89
CA VAL A 221 2.35 2.07 -1.84
C VAL A 221 3.07 3.22 -2.51
N LEU A 222 2.66 4.43 -2.25
CA LEU A 222 3.38 5.64 -2.60
C LEU A 222 3.95 6.26 -1.32
N SER A 223 5.26 6.24 -1.19
CA SER A 223 6.00 6.99 -0.16
C SER A 223 6.67 8.17 -0.80
N LEU A 224 6.55 9.33 -0.19
CA LEU A 224 7.11 10.53 -0.79
C LEU A 224 7.65 11.51 0.23
N PHE A 225 8.53 12.40 -0.24
CA PHE A 225 8.96 13.59 0.46
C PHE A 225 8.65 14.82 -0.40
N ASN A 226 7.79 15.70 0.12
CA ASN A 226 7.42 16.93 -0.55
C ASN A 226 8.33 18.07 -0.08
N HIS A 227 8.99 18.76 -1.01
CA HIS A 227 9.89 19.87 -0.72
C HIS A 227 9.18 21.22 -0.61
N THR A 228 7.85 21.28 -0.88
CA THR A 228 7.07 22.53 -0.89
C THR A 228 6.04 22.61 0.21
N LEU A 229 5.66 23.84 0.60
CA LEU A 229 4.60 24.10 1.59
C LEU A 229 3.20 24.11 0.95
N ALA A 230 2.90 23.11 0.11
CA ALA A 230 1.61 23.00 -0.55
C ALA A 230 1.29 21.54 -0.90
N TRP A 231 0.01 21.28 -1.14
CA TRP A 231 -0.44 20.02 -1.67
C TRP A 231 0.14 19.79 -3.09
N TYR A 232 0.68 18.59 -3.30
CA TYR A 232 1.46 18.18 -4.47
C TYR A 232 0.70 17.23 -5.40
N GLY A 233 -0.49 16.78 -5.01
CA GLY A 233 -1.12 15.59 -5.60
C GLY A 233 -2.45 15.87 -6.31
N GLU A 234 -2.56 16.98 -7.06
CA GLU A 234 -3.73 17.29 -7.92
C GLU A 234 -3.76 16.44 -9.19
N GLY A 235 -2.62 15.83 -9.55
CA GLY A 235 -2.49 15.11 -10.80
C GLY A 235 -3.18 13.75 -10.80
N ASP A 236 -3.77 13.42 -11.93
CA ASP A 236 -4.59 12.23 -12.16
C ASP A 236 -3.74 10.96 -12.23
N GLU A 237 -4.24 9.87 -11.68
CA GLU A 237 -3.74 8.55 -12.03
C GLU A 237 -4.25 8.13 -13.41
N LYS A 238 -3.40 7.45 -14.18
CA LYS A 238 -3.70 6.92 -15.52
C LYS A 238 -3.21 5.49 -15.62
N ILE A 239 -4.13 4.52 -15.73
CA ILE A 239 -3.78 3.11 -15.86
C ILE A 239 -4.20 2.60 -17.24
N TRP A 240 -3.21 2.27 -18.03
CA TRP A 240 -3.33 1.76 -19.39
C TRP A 240 -3.23 0.24 -19.36
N VAL A 241 -4.17 -0.44 -19.99
CA VAL A 241 -4.25 -1.90 -19.98
C VAL A 241 -4.26 -2.43 -21.40
N ASP A 242 -3.37 -3.35 -21.68
CA ASP A 242 -3.26 -4.12 -22.94
C ASP A 242 -3.20 -3.23 -24.20
N ASP A 243 -4.35 -3.04 -24.88
CA ASP A 243 -4.44 -2.33 -26.16
C ASP A 243 -4.87 -0.88 -26.03
N ASP A 244 -4.95 -0.34 -24.84
CA ASP A 244 -5.29 1.07 -24.62
C ASP A 244 -4.31 1.98 -25.37
N LYS A 245 -4.83 2.97 -26.11
CA LYS A 245 -4.00 3.88 -26.93
C LYS A 245 -4.36 5.34 -26.72
N ASP A 246 -5.63 5.67 -26.88
CA ASP A 246 -6.10 7.04 -26.86
C ASP A 246 -6.52 7.49 -25.45
N PHE A 247 -7.05 6.54 -24.65
CA PHE A 247 -7.47 6.77 -23.28
C PHE A 247 -7.08 5.59 -22.39
N PRO A 248 -6.68 5.84 -21.14
CA PRO A 248 -6.44 4.78 -20.18
C PRO A 248 -7.75 4.10 -19.76
N SER A 249 -7.69 2.81 -19.47
CA SER A 249 -8.83 2.04 -18.93
C SER A 249 -9.27 2.54 -17.55
N HIS A 250 -8.39 3.19 -16.82
CA HIS A 250 -8.67 3.76 -15.52
C HIS A 250 -7.94 5.10 -15.38
N PHE A 251 -8.67 6.12 -14.96
CA PHE A 251 -8.12 7.44 -14.67
C PHE A 251 -8.93 8.08 -13.54
N GLY A 252 -8.32 9.02 -12.86
CA GLY A 252 -8.90 9.67 -11.69
C GLY A 252 -8.94 11.17 -11.78
N THR A 253 -8.86 11.80 -10.63
CA THR A 253 -9.00 13.24 -10.42
C THR A 253 -8.02 13.78 -9.37
N GLY A 254 -7.00 13.01 -9.04
CA GLY A 254 -5.97 13.40 -8.08
C GLY A 254 -5.41 12.22 -7.28
N THR A 255 -4.22 12.40 -6.77
CA THR A 255 -3.53 11.39 -5.94
C THR A 255 -4.33 11.03 -4.69
N GLU A 256 -4.96 12.01 -4.03
CA GLU A 256 -5.80 11.78 -2.85
C GLU A 256 -7.02 10.94 -3.18
N ASP A 257 -7.66 11.20 -4.30
CA ASP A 257 -8.84 10.47 -4.76
C ASP A 257 -8.47 9.02 -5.10
N TYR A 258 -7.31 8.81 -5.74
CA TYR A 258 -6.80 7.47 -5.99
C TYR A 258 -6.62 6.68 -4.70
N TYR A 259 -6.12 7.29 -3.63
CA TYR A 259 -5.89 6.64 -2.34
C TYR A 259 -7.10 6.68 -1.39
N ASN A 260 -8.29 7.07 -1.90
CA ASN A 260 -9.54 7.18 -1.13
C ASN A 260 -9.42 8.13 0.07
N CYS A 261 -8.66 9.18 -0.09
CA CYS A 261 -8.47 10.24 0.87
C CYS A 261 -9.12 11.52 0.34
N SER A 262 -9.95 12.20 1.10
CA SER A 262 -10.49 13.51 0.71
C SER A 262 -9.52 14.58 1.16
N TRP A 263 -9.12 15.45 0.25
CA TRP A 263 -8.14 16.52 0.53
C TRP A 263 -6.76 15.96 0.89
N ALA A 264 -5.79 16.82 1.12
CA ALA A 264 -4.51 16.39 1.63
C ALA A 264 -4.67 15.71 3.01
N PRO A 265 -4.02 14.57 3.27
CA PRO A 265 -4.12 13.91 4.56
C PRO A 265 -3.43 14.76 5.64
N VAL A 266 -4.11 14.98 6.74
CA VAL A 266 -3.61 15.72 7.92
C VAL A 266 -3.34 14.75 9.06
N ILE A 267 -4.09 13.66 9.11
CA ILE A 267 -4.01 12.63 10.15
C ILE A 267 -3.86 11.28 9.47
N PRO A 268 -2.89 10.45 9.88
CA PRO A 268 -2.76 9.10 9.35
C PRO A 268 -4.02 8.26 9.62
N PHE A 269 -4.45 7.53 8.60
CA PHE A 269 -5.57 6.58 8.69
C PHE A 269 -5.30 5.35 7.83
N TYR A 270 -5.99 4.27 8.13
CA TYR A 270 -5.95 3.05 7.33
C TYR A 270 -7.26 2.29 7.41
N THR A 271 -7.61 1.70 6.28
CA THR A 271 -8.77 0.83 6.08
C THR A 271 -8.31 -0.53 5.55
N PRO A 272 -9.17 -1.53 5.42
CA PRO A 272 -8.75 -2.83 4.87
C PRO A 272 -8.02 -2.76 3.52
N PHE A 273 -8.30 -1.75 2.67
CA PHE A 273 -7.79 -1.70 1.31
C PHE A 273 -7.15 -0.37 0.91
N GLY A 274 -7.01 0.58 1.80
CA GLY A 274 -6.38 1.86 1.49
C GLY A 274 -6.19 2.73 2.72
N GLY A 275 -5.34 3.73 2.60
CA GLY A 275 -5.08 4.68 3.67
C GLY A 275 -3.90 5.59 3.40
N ALA A 276 -3.70 6.53 4.33
CA ALA A 276 -2.49 7.35 4.45
C ALA A 276 -1.82 6.98 5.78
N THR A 277 -0.67 6.31 5.71
CA THR A 277 0.02 5.80 6.90
C THR A 277 1.01 6.80 7.50
N ARG A 278 1.36 7.83 6.74
CA ARG A 278 2.19 8.94 7.18
C ARG A 278 1.69 10.26 6.60
N ALA A 279 1.53 11.26 7.45
CA ALA A 279 1.20 12.64 7.12
C ALA A 279 1.82 13.51 8.23
N ASP A 280 3.08 13.93 8.04
CA ASP A 280 3.87 14.53 9.11
C ASP A 280 3.61 16.04 9.26
N ALA A 281 2.93 16.68 8.28
CA ALA A 281 2.64 18.10 8.29
C ALA A 281 1.27 18.42 7.70
N GLU A 282 0.58 19.41 8.26
CA GLU A 282 -0.71 19.90 7.76
C GLU A 282 -0.61 20.54 6.36
N THR A 283 0.52 21.17 6.06
CA THR A 283 0.84 21.73 4.73
C THR A 283 1.32 20.68 3.73
N SER A 284 1.33 19.41 4.11
CA SER A 284 1.87 18.30 3.33
C SER A 284 3.38 18.37 3.06
N ILE A 285 4.13 19.31 3.65
CA ILE A 285 5.60 19.36 3.51
C ILE A 285 6.24 18.13 4.17
N GLY A 286 7.31 17.61 3.57
CA GLY A 286 8.05 16.47 4.07
C GLY A 286 7.34 15.14 3.76
N TYR A 287 7.37 14.22 4.72
CA TYR A 287 6.93 12.84 4.47
C TYR A 287 5.42 12.67 4.41
N ASN A 288 4.97 11.99 3.36
CA ASN A 288 3.62 11.46 3.21
C ASN A 288 3.71 10.02 2.67
N THR A 289 2.80 9.16 3.09
CA THR A 289 2.73 7.79 2.60
C THR A 289 1.29 7.36 2.46
N PHE A 290 0.98 6.80 1.30
CA PHE A 290 -0.32 6.22 0.98
C PHE A 290 -0.17 4.76 0.59
N PHE A 291 -1.23 4.00 0.77
CA PHE A 291 -1.33 2.68 0.16
C PHE A 291 -2.74 2.45 -0.38
N ARG A 292 -2.83 1.68 -1.44
CA ARG A 292 -4.07 1.13 -1.96
C ARG A 292 -3.86 -0.32 -2.37
N THR A 293 -4.66 -1.22 -1.82
CA THR A 293 -4.69 -2.61 -2.25
C THR A 293 -6.07 -2.95 -2.80
N ARG A 294 -6.14 -3.91 -3.72
CA ARG A 294 -7.34 -4.23 -4.48
C ARG A 294 -7.76 -5.67 -4.24
N SER A 295 -9.05 -5.89 -4.08
CA SER A 295 -9.64 -7.21 -3.99
C SER A 295 -10.60 -7.45 -5.17
N LEU A 296 -11.84 -7.01 -5.07
CA LEU A 296 -12.83 -7.16 -6.16
C LEU A 296 -12.57 -6.21 -7.33
N ASP A 297 -11.90 -5.10 -7.07
CA ASP A 297 -11.50 -4.06 -8.03
C ASP A 297 -10.09 -4.25 -8.61
N GLN A 298 -9.52 -5.43 -8.46
CA GLN A 298 -8.22 -5.76 -9.06
C GLN A 298 -8.25 -5.62 -10.59
N ILE A 299 -7.11 -5.25 -11.18
CA ILE A 299 -7.02 -4.94 -12.61
C ILE A 299 -6.27 -6.05 -13.34
N PRO A 300 -6.98 -6.94 -14.07
CA PRO A 300 -6.33 -7.96 -14.90
C PRO A 300 -5.78 -7.35 -16.19
N PHE A 301 -4.65 -7.88 -16.66
CA PHE A 301 -4.04 -7.57 -17.94
C PHE A 301 -3.50 -8.84 -18.59
N ASN A 302 -3.47 -8.90 -19.91
CA ASN A 302 -3.02 -10.08 -20.66
C ASN A 302 -1.60 -9.94 -21.21
N ARG A 303 -1.14 -8.73 -21.41
CA ARG A 303 0.17 -8.45 -22.02
C ARG A 303 0.90 -7.31 -21.34
N HIS A 304 0.17 -6.26 -20.93
CA HIS A 304 0.77 -5.01 -20.52
C HIS A 304 -0.15 -4.23 -19.58
N LEU A 305 0.43 -3.64 -18.55
CA LEU A 305 -0.20 -2.61 -17.73
C LEU A 305 0.82 -1.50 -17.49
N ARG A 306 0.45 -0.27 -17.77
CA ARG A 306 1.23 0.92 -17.43
C ARG A 306 0.41 1.79 -16.50
N PHE A 307 1.02 2.20 -15.40
CA PHE A 307 0.44 3.11 -14.44
C PHE A 307 1.31 4.37 -14.34
N ASP A 308 0.69 5.51 -14.56
CA ASP A 308 1.31 6.83 -14.44
C ASP A 308 0.53 7.70 -13.47
N ILE A 309 1.21 8.65 -12.83
CA ILE A 309 0.61 9.75 -12.06
C ILE A 309 1.09 11.06 -12.66
N GLU A 310 0.16 11.94 -12.98
CA GLU A 310 0.45 13.29 -13.43
C GLU A 310 1.07 14.12 -12.30
N MET A 311 2.09 14.91 -12.62
CA MET A 311 2.84 15.71 -11.65
C MET A 311 2.27 17.13 -11.58
N LEU A 312 1.06 17.27 -11.06
CA LEU A 312 0.33 18.53 -10.86
C LEU A 312 0.21 18.87 -9.36
N SER A 313 0.41 20.12 -9.00
CA SER A 313 0.53 20.60 -7.63
C SER A 313 -0.12 21.99 -7.49
N TRP A 314 -0.38 22.45 -6.27
CA TRP A 314 -0.83 23.84 -6.04
C TRP A 314 0.29 24.87 -6.21
N ILE A 315 1.54 24.47 -6.00
CA ILE A 315 2.71 25.32 -6.18
C ILE A 315 3.78 24.51 -6.90
N SER A 316 4.36 25.07 -7.96
CA SER A 316 5.47 24.40 -8.66
C SER A 316 6.65 24.18 -7.72
N GLY A 317 7.24 23.01 -7.80
CA GLY A 317 8.33 22.61 -6.93
C GLY A 317 8.85 21.23 -7.24
N GLU A 318 9.28 20.50 -6.22
CA GLU A 318 9.87 19.18 -6.34
C GLU A 318 9.31 18.21 -5.31
N VAL A 319 9.25 16.94 -5.69
CA VAL A 319 8.92 15.82 -4.81
C VAL A 319 9.91 14.67 -5.04
N ASP A 320 10.16 13.88 -4.00
CA ASP A 320 10.85 12.60 -4.11
C ASP A 320 9.80 11.49 -3.96
N TYR A 321 9.64 10.63 -4.96
CA TYR A 321 8.69 9.52 -4.93
C TYR A 321 9.39 8.18 -4.79
N ALA A 322 8.79 7.29 -4.02
CA ALA A 322 9.12 5.88 -3.97
C ALA A 322 7.83 5.05 -4.03
N ALA A 323 7.73 4.22 -5.05
CA ALA A 323 6.57 3.39 -5.32
C ALA A 323 6.90 1.91 -5.15
N THR A 324 6.09 1.19 -4.38
CA THR A 324 6.08 -0.27 -4.33
C THR A 324 4.78 -0.76 -4.94
N VAL A 325 4.84 -1.75 -5.83
CA VAL A 325 3.65 -2.34 -6.44
C VAL A 325 3.53 -3.81 -6.09
N TYR A 326 2.27 -4.27 -5.94
CA TYR A 326 1.92 -5.66 -5.69
C TYR A 326 1.06 -6.19 -6.84
N TRP A 327 1.42 -7.32 -7.38
CA TRP A 327 0.69 -7.94 -8.47
C TRP A 327 0.92 -9.44 -8.53
N TYR A 328 0.04 -10.14 -9.23
CA TYR A 328 0.23 -11.54 -9.58
C TYR A 328 0.46 -11.64 -11.07
N GLY A 329 1.38 -12.50 -11.48
CA GLY A 329 1.72 -12.68 -12.89
C GLY A 329 2.24 -14.07 -13.21
N ASP A 330 2.40 -14.33 -14.51
CA ASP A 330 3.18 -15.48 -14.96
C ASP A 330 4.61 -15.36 -14.43
N LEU A 331 5.32 -16.47 -14.25
CA LEU A 331 6.64 -16.51 -13.62
C LEU A 331 7.64 -15.52 -14.25
N ASN A 332 7.61 -15.38 -15.57
CA ASN A 332 8.52 -14.51 -16.32
C ASN A 332 7.95 -13.12 -16.62
N ALA A 333 6.77 -12.80 -16.11
CA ALA A 333 6.25 -11.44 -16.18
C ALA A 333 7.16 -10.48 -15.40
N LYS A 334 7.31 -9.23 -15.85
CA LYS A 334 8.31 -8.30 -15.32
C LYS A 334 7.75 -6.91 -15.13
N ALA A 335 8.22 -6.24 -14.08
CA ALA A 335 8.14 -4.79 -13.96
C ALA A 335 9.37 -4.18 -14.66
N GLU A 336 9.13 -3.22 -15.56
CA GLU A 336 10.16 -2.34 -16.08
C GLU A 336 10.40 -1.18 -15.09
N ASN A 337 11.49 -0.45 -15.26
CA ASN A 337 11.79 0.76 -14.48
C ASN A 337 11.98 0.55 -12.96
N SER A 338 12.26 -0.67 -12.52
CA SER A 338 12.66 -0.88 -11.12
C SER A 338 13.98 -0.14 -10.84
N THR A 339 14.06 0.56 -9.73
CA THR A 339 15.29 1.22 -9.29
C THR A 339 16.25 0.20 -8.71
N LEU A 340 17.55 0.44 -8.85
CA LEU A 340 18.57 -0.37 -8.17
C LEU A 340 18.31 -0.33 -6.67
N ILE A 341 18.28 -1.50 -6.04
CA ILE A 341 17.82 -1.61 -4.65
C ILE A 341 18.76 -0.91 -3.65
N GLU A 342 19.99 -0.66 -4.06
CA GLU A 342 20.98 0.11 -3.29
C GLU A 342 20.56 1.55 -3.07
N GLU A 343 19.70 2.12 -3.91
CA GLU A 343 19.13 3.45 -3.71
C GLU A 343 18.26 3.54 -2.44
N ALA A 344 17.81 2.41 -1.89
CA ALA A 344 17.15 2.36 -0.59
C ALA A 344 18.05 2.82 0.57
N THR A 345 19.38 2.81 0.38
CA THR A 345 20.36 3.30 1.38
C THR A 345 20.55 4.79 1.36
N ARG A 346 19.88 5.52 0.47
CA ARG A 346 19.89 6.98 0.49
C ARG A 346 19.38 7.48 1.85
N PRO A 347 20.13 8.39 2.51
CA PRO A 347 19.72 8.91 3.81
C PRO A 347 18.32 9.55 3.75
N LEU A 348 17.49 9.22 4.72
CA LEU A 348 16.21 9.89 4.90
C LEU A 348 16.44 11.35 5.27
N LEU A 349 15.66 12.23 4.66
CA LEU A 349 15.73 13.67 4.92
C LEU A 349 15.10 13.98 6.29
N PRO A 350 15.59 15.00 7.00
CA PRO A 350 14.95 15.47 8.21
C PRO A 350 13.59 16.10 7.87
N GLN A 351 12.54 15.79 8.66
CA GLN A 351 11.22 16.40 8.49
C GLN A 351 11.32 17.91 8.70
N PRO A 352 10.91 18.74 7.74
CA PRO A 352 10.88 20.20 7.90
C PRO A 352 9.86 20.61 8.96
N ALA A 353 10.09 21.79 9.58
CA ALA A 353 9.08 22.39 10.44
C ALA A 353 7.88 22.86 9.61
N ASP A 354 6.69 22.48 10.04
CA ASP A 354 5.44 22.94 9.42
C ASP A 354 5.01 24.27 10.07
N PRO A 355 4.98 25.38 9.33
CA PRO A 355 4.53 26.67 9.86
C PRO A 355 3.03 26.71 10.17
N ALA A 356 2.23 25.82 9.55
CA ALA A 356 0.80 25.69 9.77
C ALA A 356 0.45 24.56 10.75
N ALA A 357 1.45 23.99 11.46
CA ALA A 357 1.26 22.85 12.35
C ALA A 357 0.04 23.02 13.26
N TYR A 358 -0.84 22.06 13.21
CA TYR A 358 -2.05 22.02 14.03
C TYR A 358 -1.69 22.09 15.53
N LYS A 359 -2.20 23.09 16.21
CA LYS A 359 -1.98 23.30 17.64
C LYS A 359 -3.27 23.01 18.40
N ILE A 360 -3.30 21.91 19.11
CA ILE A 360 -4.37 21.63 20.04
C ILE A 360 -4.28 22.63 21.19
N ALA A 361 -5.34 23.39 21.43
CA ALA A 361 -5.42 24.26 22.59
C ALA A 361 -5.29 23.41 23.88
N THR A 362 -4.55 23.89 24.88
CA THR A 362 -4.18 23.14 26.09
C THR A 362 -5.37 22.51 26.82
N ASN A 363 -6.58 23.04 26.66
CA ASN A 363 -7.80 22.56 27.29
C ASN A 363 -8.82 21.98 26.27
N ALA A 364 -8.42 21.77 25.02
CA ALA A 364 -9.28 21.15 24.03
C ALA A 364 -9.28 19.63 24.19
N ILE A 365 -10.45 19.03 24.10
CA ILE A 365 -10.62 17.60 23.96
C ILE A 365 -10.97 17.38 22.47
N GLU A 366 -10.12 16.66 21.76
CA GLU A 366 -10.40 16.30 20.38
C GLU A 366 -11.63 15.41 20.32
N PHE A 367 -12.45 15.64 19.32
CA PHE A 367 -13.74 14.97 19.17
C PHE A 367 -13.59 13.44 19.08
N GLU A 368 -12.52 12.97 18.43
CA GLU A 368 -12.17 11.57 18.26
C GLU A 368 -11.81 10.86 19.57
N LYS A 369 -11.40 11.64 20.58
CA LYS A 369 -11.07 11.12 21.92
C LYS A 369 -12.30 11.04 22.83
N LEU A 370 -13.45 11.54 22.38
CA LEU A 370 -14.68 11.46 23.14
C LEU A 370 -15.26 10.05 23.07
N THR A 371 -15.68 9.52 24.21
CA THR A 371 -16.42 8.26 24.25
C THR A 371 -17.90 8.57 24.10
N PRO A 372 -18.60 8.06 23.09
CA PRO A 372 -20.04 8.25 22.97
C PRO A 372 -20.76 7.70 24.19
N THR A 373 -21.64 8.49 24.81
CA THR A 373 -22.48 8.08 25.95
C THR A 373 -23.64 7.19 25.53
N ALA A 374 -23.97 7.17 24.24
CA ALA A 374 -24.98 6.28 23.69
C ALA A 374 -24.36 5.51 22.49
N LYS A 375 -24.65 4.22 22.42
CA LYS A 375 -24.35 3.45 21.21
C LYS A 375 -25.29 3.92 20.11
N SER A 376 -24.75 4.57 19.10
CA SER A 376 -25.47 4.92 17.89
C SER A 376 -24.82 4.23 16.70
N GLU A 377 -25.58 3.49 15.94
CA GLU A 377 -25.14 2.89 14.68
C GLU A 377 -24.86 3.96 13.61
N GLU A 378 -25.24 5.20 13.89
CA GLU A 378 -25.02 6.34 13.00
C GLU A 378 -23.66 7.05 13.24
N LEU A 379 -22.96 6.73 14.33
CA LEU A 379 -21.63 7.27 14.61
C LEU A 379 -20.54 6.43 13.95
N PHE A 380 -19.69 7.05 13.20
CA PHE A 380 -18.55 6.42 12.53
C PHE A 380 -17.35 7.37 12.47
N THR A 381 -16.18 6.82 12.23
CA THR A 381 -14.96 7.57 11.95
C THR A 381 -14.87 7.78 10.45
N ASP A 382 -14.63 9.00 10.01
CA ASP A 382 -14.63 9.37 8.58
C ASP A 382 -13.35 8.99 7.82
N GLY A 383 -12.47 8.24 8.32
CA GLY A 383 -11.22 7.87 7.67
C GLY A 383 -10.08 8.88 7.86
N GLN A 384 -10.39 10.09 8.32
CA GLN A 384 -9.40 11.07 8.78
C GLN A 384 -9.28 11.11 10.31
N GLY A 385 -9.91 10.17 10.98
CA GLY A 385 -9.91 10.05 12.44
C GLY A 385 -11.00 10.85 13.12
N MET A 386 -11.84 11.59 12.41
CA MET A 386 -12.96 12.33 12.98
C MET A 386 -14.18 11.43 13.18
N LEU A 387 -14.83 11.55 14.34
CA LEU A 387 -16.14 10.97 14.56
C LEU A 387 -17.21 11.81 13.87
N THR A 388 -17.98 11.18 13.02
CA THR A 388 -19.13 11.81 12.37
C THR A 388 -20.39 10.98 12.57
N PHE A 389 -21.55 11.53 12.19
CA PHE A 389 -22.80 10.79 12.18
C PHE A 389 -23.61 11.09 10.91
N SER A 390 -24.29 10.10 10.38
CA SER A 390 -24.95 10.17 9.10
C SER A 390 -26.33 10.86 9.17
N LYS A 391 -26.96 10.86 10.32
CA LYS A 391 -28.32 11.41 10.51
C LYS A 391 -28.51 11.95 11.94
N GLY A 392 -29.41 12.91 12.04
CA GLY A 392 -29.87 13.38 13.32
C GLY A 392 -29.31 14.73 13.74
N LYS A 393 -29.71 15.18 14.90
CA LYS A 393 -29.20 16.40 15.50
C LYS A 393 -28.18 16.00 16.56
N TRP A 394 -26.99 16.56 16.47
CA TRP A 394 -26.06 16.47 17.56
C TRP A 394 -26.63 17.15 18.80
N SER A 395 -26.85 16.39 19.84
CA SER A 395 -27.29 16.87 21.18
C SER A 395 -26.23 16.58 22.21
N GLY A 396 -24.96 16.75 21.87
CA GLY A 396 -23.88 16.57 22.82
C GLY A 396 -23.97 17.61 23.93
N SER A 397 -24.05 17.17 25.18
CA SER A 397 -23.74 18.03 26.30
C SER A 397 -22.25 18.27 26.38
N LYS A 398 -21.88 19.49 26.79
CA LYS A 398 -20.49 19.90 27.01
C LYS A 398 -19.74 18.98 27.95
#